data_981592cbe83559f99ba54a41a6d78631
#
_entry.id   981592cbe83559f99ba54a41a6d78631
#
_cell.length_a   1.000
_cell.length_b   1.000
_cell.length_c   1.000
_cell.angle_alpha   90.00
_cell.angle_beta   90.00
_cell.angle_gamma   90.00
#
_symmetry.space_group_name_H-M   'P 1'
#
loop_
_entity.id
_entity.type
_entity.pdbx_description
1 polymer ?
#
loop_
_entity_poly.entity_id
_entity_poly.type
_entity_poly.pdbx_seq_one_letter_code
_entity_poly.pdbx_strand_id
1 'polypeptide(L)'
;CFDVGKYGRKTYRVDAYSFDDYDCSMSIFIADFDGDDDSAIITMTDAKNLFEKTYTFLDGSLNGNFRHEMEISTPAYDLVDRIVNLENTIRKYRFFIVTDKSMSGKISAFDQGTINGVPIEYNIWDMQRLYRVMTTGDGHEPVEIDFLNITEKGLPCLEASDASTDDVKCLLCVIPGQILADLYDTYGSALLEGNVRSFLSAKGNVNKNIRKTILEADGENKKMFFSY
;
A
#
# COMPACT_ATOMS: atom_id res chain seq x y z
N CYS A 1 -13.47 2.02 -15.85
CA CYS A 1 -12.84 3.08 -16.66
C CYS A 1 -11.68 2.54 -17.50
N PHE A 2 -11.92 1.51 -18.29
CA PHE A 2 -10.87 0.93 -19.13
C PHE A 2 -10.39 1.93 -20.18
N ASP A 3 -9.08 2.19 -20.21
CA ASP A 3 -8.45 2.96 -21.28
C ASP A 3 -7.00 2.51 -21.51
N VAL A 4 -6.58 2.54 -22.76
CA VAL A 4 -5.25 2.17 -23.21
C VAL A 4 -4.80 3.09 -24.35
N GLY A 5 -3.56 3.58 -24.25
CA GLY A 5 -3.06 4.49 -25.27
C GLY A 5 -1.56 4.74 -25.15
N LYS A 6 -1.14 5.89 -25.67
CA LYS A 6 0.26 6.33 -25.64
C LYS A 6 0.37 7.73 -25.08
N TYR A 7 1.39 7.93 -24.25
CA TYR A 7 1.85 9.24 -23.82
C TYR A 7 3.33 9.39 -24.20
N GLY A 8 3.60 10.25 -25.16
CA GLY A 8 4.91 10.31 -25.78
C GLY A 8 5.27 8.99 -26.49
N ARG A 9 6.36 8.37 -26.06
CA ARG A 9 6.83 7.08 -26.59
C ARG A 9 6.38 5.88 -25.76
N LYS A 10 5.78 6.09 -24.61
CA LYS A 10 5.36 5.06 -23.67
C LYS A 10 3.88 4.72 -23.85
N THR A 11 3.53 3.48 -23.60
CA THR A 11 2.13 3.04 -23.55
C THR A 11 1.60 3.18 -22.13
N TYR A 12 0.33 3.52 -22.00
CA TYR A 12 -0.39 3.50 -20.72
C TYR A 12 -1.59 2.56 -20.77
N ARG A 13 -2.02 2.14 -19.60
CA ARG A 13 -3.26 1.39 -19.37
C ARG A 13 -3.79 1.65 -17.98
N VAL A 14 -5.12 1.75 -17.88
CA VAL A 14 -5.89 1.78 -16.64
C VAL A 14 -7.19 1.02 -16.86
N ASP A 15 -7.57 0.19 -15.90
CA ASP A 15 -8.80 -0.62 -15.99
C ASP A 15 -9.87 -0.16 -15.01
N ALA A 16 -9.47 0.25 -13.79
CA ALA A 16 -10.39 0.75 -12.78
C ALA A 16 -9.67 1.71 -11.81
N TYR A 17 -10.45 2.43 -11.01
CA TYR A 17 -9.92 3.27 -9.94
C TYR A 17 -10.90 3.35 -8.76
N SER A 18 -10.35 3.75 -7.62
CA SER A 18 -11.12 4.10 -6.42
C SER A 18 -10.41 5.21 -5.68
N PHE A 19 -11.18 6.12 -5.08
CA PHE A 19 -10.65 7.14 -4.18
C PHE A 19 -11.18 6.89 -2.77
N ASP A 20 -10.27 6.84 -1.81
CA ASP A 20 -10.60 6.71 -0.40
C ASP A 20 -10.50 8.09 0.27
N ASP A 21 -11.65 8.64 0.65
CA ASP A 21 -11.74 9.94 1.31
C ASP A 21 -11.13 9.91 2.73
N TYR A 22 -11.02 8.72 3.33
CA TYR A 22 -10.57 8.57 4.70
C TYR A 22 -9.05 8.82 4.84
N ASP A 23 -8.25 8.18 4.00
CA ASP A 23 -6.79 8.34 3.98
C ASP A 23 -6.29 9.19 2.81
N CYS A 24 -7.21 9.73 2.02
CA CYS A 24 -6.92 10.53 0.82
C CYS A 24 -6.02 9.79 -0.16
N SER A 25 -6.26 8.50 -0.36
CA SER A 25 -5.52 7.69 -1.32
C SER A 25 -6.30 7.45 -2.61
N MET A 26 -5.57 7.46 -3.73
CA MET A 26 -6.09 7.09 -5.05
C MET A 26 -5.55 5.73 -5.42
N SER A 27 -6.44 4.76 -5.56
CA SER A 27 -6.13 3.41 -6.05
C SER A 27 -6.40 3.31 -7.54
N ILE A 28 -5.42 2.83 -8.30
CA ILE A 28 -5.51 2.62 -9.76
C ILE A 28 -5.22 1.15 -10.04
N PHE A 29 -6.09 0.52 -10.82
CA PHE A 29 -6.07 -0.91 -11.07
C PHE A 29 -5.76 -1.21 -12.53
N ILE A 30 -4.98 -2.27 -12.73
CA ILE A 30 -4.76 -2.91 -14.02
C ILE A 30 -5.06 -4.40 -13.88
N ALA A 31 -5.86 -4.94 -14.78
CA ALA A 31 -6.24 -6.34 -14.82
C ALA A 31 -5.38 -7.10 -15.83
N ASP A 32 -4.78 -8.20 -15.44
CA ASP A 32 -3.93 -9.04 -16.29
C ASP A 32 -4.45 -10.48 -16.24
N PHE A 33 -5.47 -10.75 -17.04
CA PHE A 33 -6.12 -12.08 -17.13
C PHE A 33 -5.72 -12.77 -18.43
N ASP A 34 -5.29 -14.02 -18.32
CA ASP A 34 -4.95 -14.89 -19.47
C ASP A 34 -6.10 -15.85 -19.80
N GLY A 35 -6.84 -16.30 -18.80
CA GLY A 35 -8.11 -17.05 -18.91
C GLY A 35 -7.96 -18.51 -19.41
N ASP A 36 -6.85 -18.86 -20.03
CA ASP A 36 -6.68 -20.12 -20.75
C ASP A 36 -5.64 -21.06 -20.13
N ASP A 37 -4.84 -20.60 -19.17
CA ASP A 37 -3.74 -21.38 -18.58
C ASP A 37 -3.67 -21.23 -17.06
N ASP A 38 -4.22 -22.23 -16.35
CA ASP A 38 -4.17 -22.31 -14.87
C ASP A 38 -2.73 -22.36 -14.30
N SER A 39 -1.72 -22.61 -15.15
CA SER A 39 -0.31 -22.65 -14.78
C SER A 39 0.45 -21.36 -15.11
N ALA A 40 -0.24 -20.34 -15.64
CA ALA A 40 0.39 -19.09 -16.03
C ALA A 40 1.03 -18.39 -14.81
N ILE A 41 2.23 -17.85 -15.04
CA ILE A 41 3.04 -17.19 -14.01
C ILE A 41 3.26 -15.74 -14.40
N ILE A 42 2.97 -14.81 -13.48
CA ILE A 42 3.40 -13.42 -13.64
C ILE A 42 4.82 -13.28 -13.10
N THR A 43 5.73 -12.76 -13.93
CA THR A 43 7.11 -12.48 -13.52
C THR A 43 7.25 -11.06 -12.94
N MET A 44 8.35 -10.81 -12.20
CA MET A 44 8.68 -9.46 -11.74
C MET A 44 8.83 -8.46 -12.90
N THR A 45 9.30 -8.92 -14.07
CA THR A 45 9.44 -8.06 -15.26
C THR A 45 8.07 -7.69 -15.82
N ASP A 46 7.14 -8.65 -15.87
CA ASP A 46 5.77 -8.39 -16.34
C ASP A 46 5.06 -7.42 -15.41
N ALA A 47 5.16 -7.64 -14.10
CA ALA A 47 4.58 -6.75 -13.10
C ALA A 47 5.15 -5.32 -13.20
N LYS A 48 6.47 -5.17 -13.34
CA LYS A 48 7.11 -3.86 -13.57
C LYS A 48 6.57 -3.19 -14.82
N ASN A 49 6.44 -3.92 -15.92
CA ASN A 49 5.92 -3.38 -17.18
C ASN A 49 4.45 -2.91 -17.03
N LEU A 50 3.64 -3.64 -16.26
CA LEU A 50 2.25 -3.25 -15.98
C LEU A 50 2.20 -2.00 -15.11
N PHE A 51 2.98 -1.92 -14.05
CA PHE A 51 3.06 -0.72 -13.20
C PHE A 51 3.60 0.50 -13.96
N GLU A 52 4.56 0.32 -14.87
CA GLU A 52 5.04 1.40 -15.75
C GLU A 52 3.92 1.96 -16.64
N LYS A 53 2.99 1.13 -17.10
CA LYS A 53 1.82 1.60 -17.87
C LYS A 53 0.89 2.44 -17.01
N THR A 54 0.63 2.00 -15.77
CA THR A 54 -0.18 2.75 -14.80
C THR A 54 0.51 4.07 -14.42
N TYR A 55 1.83 4.02 -14.19
CA TYR A 55 2.62 5.22 -13.91
C TYR A 55 2.57 6.22 -15.08
N THR A 56 2.68 5.74 -16.31
CA THR A 56 2.61 6.57 -17.52
C THR A 56 1.25 7.27 -17.65
N PHE A 57 0.17 6.57 -17.28
CA PHE A 57 -1.17 7.18 -17.24
C PHE A 57 -1.25 8.29 -16.19
N LEU A 58 -0.76 8.02 -14.98
CA LEU A 58 -0.77 8.99 -13.87
C LEU A 58 0.09 10.21 -14.20
N ASP A 59 1.28 10.01 -14.78
CA ASP A 59 2.18 11.08 -15.21
C ASP A 59 1.53 11.95 -16.31
N GLY A 60 0.90 11.33 -17.31
CA GLY A 60 0.16 12.05 -18.34
C GLY A 60 -1.04 12.84 -17.79
N SER A 61 -1.65 12.36 -16.71
CA SER A 61 -2.76 13.05 -16.05
C SER A 61 -2.30 14.25 -15.22
N LEU A 62 -1.18 14.13 -14.49
CA LEU A 62 -0.66 15.17 -13.59
C LEU A 62 0.23 16.19 -14.30
N ASN A 63 1.16 15.71 -15.11
CA ASN A 63 2.24 16.51 -15.70
C ASN A 63 2.06 16.71 -17.22
N GLY A 64 1.11 16.00 -17.84
CA GLY A 64 0.78 16.09 -19.25
C GLY A 64 -0.50 16.86 -19.53
N ASN A 65 -1.04 16.65 -20.71
CA ASN A 65 -2.22 17.35 -21.19
C ASN A 65 -3.46 16.44 -21.30
N PHE A 66 -3.51 15.30 -20.64
CA PHE A 66 -4.60 14.32 -20.79
C PHE A 66 -5.98 14.94 -20.57
N ARG A 67 -6.14 15.83 -19.59
CA ARG A 67 -7.40 16.53 -19.33
C ARG A 67 -7.89 17.35 -20.53
N HIS A 68 -6.97 17.88 -21.34
CA HIS A 68 -7.31 18.73 -22.49
C HIS A 68 -7.34 17.96 -23.81
N GLU A 69 -6.59 16.88 -23.92
CA GLU A 69 -6.47 16.09 -25.14
C GLU A 69 -7.50 14.94 -25.21
N MET A 70 -7.95 14.47 -24.03
CA MET A 70 -8.90 13.37 -23.93
C MET A 70 -10.33 13.88 -24.12
N GLU A 71 -11.09 13.20 -24.96
CA GLU A 71 -12.52 13.50 -25.12
C GLU A 71 -13.29 13.16 -23.83
N ILE A 72 -14.28 13.99 -23.47
CA ILE A 72 -15.13 13.78 -22.28
C ILE A 72 -15.86 12.42 -22.32
N SER A 73 -16.10 11.89 -23.52
CA SER A 73 -16.72 10.57 -23.72
C SER A 73 -15.77 9.41 -23.46
N THR A 74 -14.46 9.66 -23.31
CA THR A 74 -13.47 8.60 -23.01
C THR A 74 -13.69 8.05 -21.61
N PRO A 75 -13.74 6.71 -21.43
CA PRO A 75 -14.03 6.10 -20.13
C PRO A 75 -13.09 6.50 -19.00
N ALA A 76 -11.85 6.88 -19.32
CA ALA A 76 -10.86 7.32 -18.33
C ALA A 76 -10.89 8.84 -18.04
N TYR A 77 -11.67 9.64 -18.78
CA TYR A 77 -11.72 11.08 -18.58
C TYR A 77 -12.08 11.47 -17.14
N ASP A 78 -13.07 10.80 -16.55
CA ASP A 78 -13.50 11.04 -15.17
C ASP A 78 -12.37 10.80 -14.16
N LEU A 79 -11.53 9.77 -14.38
CA LEU A 79 -10.36 9.54 -13.56
C LEU A 79 -9.31 10.64 -13.72
N VAL A 80 -9.03 11.06 -14.97
CA VAL A 80 -8.08 12.16 -15.22
C VAL A 80 -8.55 13.44 -14.55
N ASP A 81 -9.83 13.78 -14.70
CA ASP A 81 -10.42 14.98 -14.08
C ASP A 81 -10.34 14.91 -12.55
N ARG A 82 -10.62 13.75 -11.95
CA ARG A 82 -10.45 13.52 -10.50
C ARG A 82 -9.01 13.64 -10.03
N ILE A 83 -8.05 13.05 -10.74
CA ILE A 83 -6.63 13.14 -10.39
C ILE A 83 -6.21 14.61 -10.35
N VAL A 84 -6.54 15.39 -11.37
CA VAL A 84 -6.18 16.82 -11.46
C VAL A 84 -6.87 17.64 -10.36
N ASN A 85 -8.17 17.44 -10.15
CA ASN A 85 -8.93 18.19 -9.16
C ASN A 85 -8.52 17.87 -7.72
N LEU A 86 -8.06 16.65 -7.45
CA LEU A 86 -7.67 16.16 -6.13
C LEU A 86 -6.14 16.16 -5.91
N GLU A 87 -5.34 16.68 -6.85
CA GLU A 87 -3.87 16.63 -6.78
C GLU A 87 -3.32 17.09 -5.42
N ASN A 88 -3.84 18.19 -4.89
CA ASN A 88 -3.40 18.71 -3.59
C ASN A 88 -3.97 17.96 -2.38
N THR A 89 -4.97 17.11 -2.60
CA THR A 89 -5.64 16.33 -1.56
C THR A 89 -5.04 14.94 -1.46
N ILE A 90 -4.69 14.33 -2.57
CA ILE A 90 -4.13 12.98 -2.63
C ILE A 90 -2.82 12.93 -1.84
N ARG A 91 -2.73 11.96 -0.93
CA ARG A 91 -1.56 11.73 -0.04
C ARG A 91 -0.76 10.52 -0.46
N LYS A 92 -1.36 9.62 -1.23
CA LYS A 92 -0.79 8.35 -1.63
C LYS A 92 -1.49 7.85 -2.88
N TYR A 93 -0.72 7.27 -3.79
CA TYR A 93 -1.22 6.47 -4.88
C TYR A 93 -0.99 5.00 -4.57
N ARG A 94 -1.97 4.16 -4.87
CA ARG A 94 -1.87 2.70 -4.77
C ARG A 94 -2.09 2.11 -6.16
N PHE A 95 -1.10 1.42 -6.67
CA PHE A 95 -1.22 0.70 -7.93
C PHE A 95 -1.49 -0.76 -7.65
N PHE A 96 -2.51 -1.29 -8.28
CA PHE A 96 -2.93 -2.67 -8.14
C PHE A 96 -2.84 -3.40 -9.48
N ILE A 97 -2.16 -4.55 -9.49
CA ILE A 97 -2.32 -5.56 -10.52
C ILE A 97 -3.24 -6.63 -9.95
N VAL A 98 -4.33 -6.93 -10.67
CA VAL A 98 -5.21 -8.07 -10.37
C VAL A 98 -5.02 -9.08 -11.49
N THR A 99 -4.60 -10.31 -11.16
CA THR A 99 -4.25 -11.32 -12.14
C THR A 99 -4.76 -12.70 -11.73
N ASP A 100 -5.12 -13.51 -12.73
CA ASP A 100 -5.43 -14.95 -12.56
C ASP A 100 -4.17 -15.81 -12.55
N LYS A 101 -3.00 -15.22 -12.85
CA LYS A 101 -1.69 -15.90 -12.83
C LYS A 101 -1.19 -16.06 -11.41
N SER A 102 -0.33 -17.02 -11.19
CA SER A 102 0.37 -17.18 -9.93
C SER A 102 1.71 -16.45 -9.96
N MET A 103 2.13 -15.88 -8.85
CA MET A 103 3.46 -15.29 -8.75
C MET A 103 4.54 -16.34 -8.57
N SER A 104 5.63 -16.25 -9.35
CA SER A 104 6.79 -17.11 -9.17
C SER A 104 7.72 -16.55 -8.11
N GLY A 105 7.85 -17.27 -6.99
CA GLY A 105 8.93 -17.06 -6.02
C GLY A 105 8.69 -15.90 -5.03
N LYS A 106 9.69 -15.63 -4.21
CA LYS A 106 9.67 -14.51 -3.24
C LYS A 106 9.73 -13.20 -4.02
N ILE A 107 8.64 -12.46 -3.98
CA ILE A 107 8.66 -11.08 -4.45
C ILE A 107 9.40 -10.29 -3.39
N SER A 108 10.56 -9.77 -3.78
CA SER A 108 11.13 -8.64 -3.07
C SER A 108 10.17 -7.46 -3.26
N ALA A 109 9.89 -6.73 -2.19
CA ALA A 109 9.07 -5.53 -2.26
C ALA A 109 9.52 -4.64 -3.43
N PHE A 110 8.56 -4.07 -4.15
CA PHE A 110 8.89 -3.05 -5.15
C PHE A 110 9.43 -1.83 -4.40
N ASP A 111 10.51 -1.23 -4.92
CA ASP A 111 10.98 0.04 -4.39
C ASP A 111 9.85 1.06 -4.42
N GLN A 112 9.64 1.77 -3.31
CA GLN A 112 8.61 2.79 -3.23
C GLN A 112 8.89 3.87 -4.27
N GLY A 113 7.97 4.01 -5.23
CA GLY A 113 8.00 5.09 -6.21
C GLY A 113 7.41 6.38 -5.63
N THR A 114 7.69 7.49 -6.29
CA THR A 114 7.01 8.76 -6.00
C THR A 114 6.66 9.47 -7.29
N ILE A 115 5.57 10.25 -7.27
CA ILE A 115 5.24 11.21 -8.33
C ILE A 115 4.84 12.54 -7.70
N ASN A 116 5.44 13.63 -8.15
CA ASN A 116 5.26 14.97 -7.57
C ASN A 116 5.42 15.00 -6.03
N GLY A 117 6.30 14.14 -5.48
CA GLY A 117 6.51 14.01 -4.04
C GLY A 117 5.44 13.21 -3.28
N VAL A 118 4.46 12.64 -3.98
CA VAL A 118 3.44 11.76 -3.42
C VAL A 118 3.90 10.30 -3.57
N PRO A 119 3.91 9.49 -2.49
CA PRO A 119 4.36 8.10 -2.54
C PRO A 119 3.41 7.21 -3.35
N ILE A 120 3.98 6.19 -3.99
CA ILE A 120 3.27 5.16 -4.74
C ILE A 120 3.52 3.82 -4.04
N GLU A 121 2.46 3.12 -3.69
CA GLU A 121 2.49 1.74 -3.23
C GLU A 121 2.11 0.79 -4.37
N TYR A 122 2.82 -0.34 -4.47
CA TYR A 122 2.60 -1.36 -5.48
C TYR A 122 2.01 -2.62 -4.86
N ASN A 123 0.91 -3.08 -5.39
CA ASN A 123 0.18 -4.24 -4.87
C ASN A 123 -0.12 -5.21 -6.02
N ILE A 124 0.18 -6.49 -5.82
CA ILE A 124 -0.20 -7.55 -6.75
C ILE A 124 -1.17 -8.48 -6.05
N TRP A 125 -2.31 -8.67 -6.67
CA TRP A 125 -3.34 -9.60 -6.24
C TRP A 125 -3.41 -10.74 -7.23
N ASP A 126 -2.66 -11.78 -6.94
CA ASP A 126 -2.65 -13.03 -7.69
C ASP A 126 -3.78 -13.96 -7.22
N MET A 127 -4.00 -15.04 -7.93
CA MET A 127 -5.05 -16.01 -7.61
C MET A 127 -4.86 -16.61 -6.20
N GLN A 128 -3.62 -16.86 -5.78
CA GLN A 128 -3.36 -17.43 -4.45
C GLN A 128 -3.70 -16.45 -3.34
N ARG A 129 -3.38 -15.18 -3.53
CA ARG A 129 -3.71 -14.11 -2.57
C ARG A 129 -5.22 -13.91 -2.49
N LEU A 130 -5.90 -13.84 -3.64
CA LEU A 130 -7.36 -13.76 -3.70
C LEU A 130 -8.02 -14.94 -2.99
N TYR A 131 -7.54 -16.16 -3.26
CA TYR A 131 -8.07 -17.36 -2.62
C TYR A 131 -7.88 -17.34 -1.10
N ARG A 132 -6.70 -16.93 -0.61
CA ARG A 132 -6.43 -16.80 0.84
C ARG A 132 -7.40 -15.82 1.50
N VAL A 133 -7.56 -14.63 0.94
CA VAL A 133 -8.48 -13.61 1.46
C VAL A 133 -9.94 -14.12 1.49
N MET A 134 -10.36 -14.83 0.46
CA MET A 134 -11.72 -15.40 0.40
C MET A 134 -11.95 -16.54 1.40
N THR A 135 -10.92 -17.34 1.69
CA THR A 135 -11.05 -18.52 2.57
C THR A 135 -10.88 -18.19 4.04
N THR A 136 -10.13 -17.15 4.39
CA THR A 136 -9.97 -16.70 5.79
C THR A 136 -11.23 -16.05 6.37
N GLY A 137 -12.15 -15.61 5.53
CA GLY A 137 -13.42 -14.99 5.98
C GLY A 137 -13.28 -13.57 6.54
N ASP A 138 -12.06 -13.13 6.85
CA ASP A 138 -11.77 -11.84 7.50
C ASP A 138 -11.46 -10.72 6.50
N GLY A 139 -11.41 -11.03 5.19
CA GLY A 139 -11.09 -10.07 4.14
C GLY A 139 -9.63 -9.57 4.15
N HIS A 140 -8.77 -10.15 4.98
CA HIS A 140 -7.37 -9.77 5.14
C HIS A 140 -6.43 -10.93 4.85
N GLU A 141 -5.26 -10.62 4.29
CA GLU A 141 -4.20 -11.60 4.12
C GLU A 141 -3.51 -11.83 5.48
N PRO A 142 -3.43 -13.09 5.97
CA PRO A 142 -2.73 -13.35 7.23
C PRO A 142 -1.23 -13.05 7.05
N VAL A 143 -0.71 -12.16 7.87
CA VAL A 143 0.73 -11.87 7.94
C VAL A 143 1.32 -12.71 9.06
N GLU A 144 2.14 -13.71 8.73
CA GLU A 144 2.86 -14.53 9.68
C GLU A 144 4.27 -13.98 9.90
N ILE A 145 4.60 -13.63 11.14
CA ILE A 145 5.88 -13.03 11.49
C ILE A 145 6.56 -13.91 12.53
N ASP A 146 7.71 -14.48 12.16
CA ASP A 146 8.56 -15.21 13.10
C ASP A 146 9.56 -14.26 13.77
N PHE A 147 9.24 -13.85 14.98
CA PHE A 147 10.09 -12.96 15.77
C PHE A 147 11.40 -13.60 16.24
N LEU A 148 11.52 -14.93 16.28
CA LEU A 148 12.79 -15.60 16.59
C LEU A 148 13.81 -15.35 15.48
N ASN A 149 13.37 -15.33 14.22
CA ASN A 149 14.24 -15.03 13.10
C ASN A 149 14.71 -13.56 13.05
N ILE A 150 13.93 -12.65 13.67
CA ILE A 150 14.24 -11.21 13.66
C ILE A 150 15.11 -10.83 14.84
N THR A 151 14.84 -11.39 16.04
CA THR A 151 15.44 -10.92 17.29
C THR A 151 16.35 -11.95 17.96
N GLU A 152 16.50 -13.15 17.40
CA GLU A 152 17.21 -14.32 17.95
C GLU A 152 16.66 -14.84 19.30
N LYS A 153 15.94 -14.02 20.06
CA LYS A 153 15.41 -14.34 21.40
C LYS A 153 13.89 -14.24 21.51
N GLY A 154 13.23 -13.85 20.43
CA GLY A 154 11.81 -13.52 20.45
C GLY A 154 11.52 -12.17 21.12
N LEU A 155 10.26 -11.85 21.31
CA LEU A 155 9.83 -10.62 21.98
C LEU A 155 9.68 -10.84 23.50
N PRO A 156 10.07 -9.87 24.33
CA PRO A 156 9.74 -9.91 25.75
C PRO A 156 8.21 -9.77 25.92
N CYS A 157 7.60 -10.75 26.57
CA CYS A 157 6.16 -10.83 26.78
C CYS A 157 5.83 -11.04 28.27
N LEU A 158 4.70 -10.45 28.67
CA LEU A 158 4.06 -10.71 29.97
C LEU A 158 2.69 -11.34 29.73
N GLU A 159 2.37 -12.38 30.44
CA GLU A 159 1.04 -12.99 30.40
C GLU A 159 0.02 -12.09 31.09
N ALA A 160 -1.05 -11.75 30.39
CA ALA A 160 -2.20 -11.03 30.94
C ALA A 160 -3.22 -12.06 31.41
N SER A 161 -3.02 -12.58 32.64
CA SER A 161 -3.79 -13.68 33.21
C SER A 161 -5.29 -13.39 33.26
N ASP A 162 -5.68 -12.15 33.59
CA ASP A 162 -7.10 -11.75 33.69
C ASP A 162 -7.80 -11.67 32.33
N ALA A 163 -7.04 -11.58 31.24
CA ALA A 163 -7.55 -11.57 29.87
C ALA A 163 -7.38 -12.93 29.16
N SER A 164 -6.75 -13.89 29.83
CA SER A 164 -6.54 -15.26 29.33
C SER A 164 -7.67 -16.18 29.77
N THR A 165 -8.05 -17.11 28.90
CA THR A 165 -9.02 -18.19 29.16
C THR A 165 -8.34 -19.54 28.95
N ASP A 166 -9.05 -20.64 29.22
CA ASP A 166 -8.52 -22.00 28.99
C ASP A 166 -8.16 -22.23 27.51
N ASP A 167 -8.87 -21.56 26.58
CA ASP A 167 -8.71 -21.72 25.14
C ASP A 167 -7.86 -20.61 24.50
N VAL A 168 -7.66 -19.46 25.19
CA VAL A 168 -6.99 -18.28 24.60
C VAL A 168 -6.00 -17.70 25.61
N LYS A 169 -4.72 -17.60 25.20
CA LYS A 169 -3.69 -16.88 25.96
C LYS A 169 -3.54 -15.46 25.46
N CYS A 170 -3.65 -14.50 26.36
CA CYS A 170 -3.40 -13.10 26.10
C CYS A 170 -2.01 -12.70 26.61
N LEU A 171 -1.19 -12.11 25.75
CA LEU A 171 0.19 -11.70 26.05
C LEU A 171 0.37 -10.22 25.73
N LEU A 172 1.02 -9.48 26.63
CA LEU A 172 1.49 -8.13 26.38
C LEU A 172 2.97 -8.20 25.96
N CYS A 173 3.28 -7.74 24.77
CA CYS A 173 4.63 -7.76 24.20
C CYS A 173 5.16 -6.33 24.02
N VAL A 174 6.49 -6.19 24.18
CA VAL A 174 7.20 -4.95 23.86
C VAL A 174 7.95 -5.15 22.55
N ILE A 175 7.58 -4.37 21.55
CA ILE A 175 8.21 -4.38 20.22
C ILE A 175 9.07 -3.10 20.07
N PRO A 176 10.40 -3.23 19.85
CA PRO A 176 11.23 -2.08 19.53
C PRO A 176 10.72 -1.36 18.26
N GLY A 177 10.71 -0.02 18.28
CA GLY A 177 10.22 0.77 17.15
C GLY A 177 10.95 0.50 15.84
N GLN A 178 12.25 0.16 15.89
CA GLN A 178 13.02 -0.21 14.69
C GLN A 178 12.47 -1.50 14.06
N ILE A 179 12.18 -2.52 14.84
CA ILE A 179 11.60 -3.78 14.33
C ILE A 179 10.24 -3.51 13.70
N LEU A 180 9.42 -2.65 14.30
CA LEU A 180 8.13 -2.28 13.73
C LEU A 180 8.28 -1.54 12.38
N ALA A 181 9.29 -0.67 12.25
CA ALA A 181 9.60 0.00 11.01
C ALA A 181 10.06 -0.99 9.93
N ASP A 182 10.97 -1.90 10.26
CA ASP A 182 11.48 -2.92 9.34
C ASP A 182 10.36 -3.87 8.87
N LEU A 183 9.42 -4.22 9.77
CA LEU A 183 8.22 -4.99 9.41
C LEU A 183 7.31 -4.20 8.47
N TYR A 184 7.14 -2.89 8.72
CA TYR A 184 6.35 -2.06 7.83
C TYR A 184 7.00 -1.91 6.45
N ASP A 185 8.32 -1.80 6.37
CA ASP A 185 9.06 -1.78 5.11
C ASP A 185 8.92 -3.11 4.34
N THR A 186 8.78 -4.23 5.07
CA THR A 186 8.65 -5.56 4.48
C THR A 186 7.22 -5.87 4.02
N TYR A 187 6.23 -5.57 4.86
CA TYR A 187 4.83 -5.97 4.66
C TYR A 187 3.93 -4.82 4.19
N GLY A 188 4.43 -3.58 4.27
CA GLY A 188 3.70 -2.39 3.85
C GLY A 188 2.34 -2.24 4.54
N SER A 189 1.34 -1.89 3.74
CA SER A 189 -0.03 -1.71 4.22
C SER A 189 -0.68 -3.00 4.73
N ALA A 190 -0.22 -4.18 4.29
CA ALA A 190 -0.75 -5.46 4.76
C ALA A 190 -0.59 -5.64 6.28
N LEU A 191 0.48 -5.10 6.87
CA LEU A 191 0.69 -5.10 8.32
C LEU A 191 -0.39 -4.33 9.09
N LEU A 192 -1.02 -3.35 8.44
CA LEU A 192 -2.02 -2.45 9.01
C LEU A 192 -3.43 -2.73 8.47
N GLU A 193 -3.59 -3.70 7.59
CA GLU A 193 -4.91 -4.18 7.14
C GLU A 193 -5.74 -4.53 8.38
N GLY A 194 -6.97 -4.17 8.45
CA GLY A 194 -7.81 -4.34 9.65
C GLY A 194 -7.66 -3.24 10.71
N ASN A 195 -6.67 -2.37 10.62
CA ASN A 195 -6.60 -1.20 11.48
C ASN A 195 -7.44 -0.07 10.88
N VAL A 196 -8.52 0.31 11.58
CA VAL A 196 -9.45 1.38 11.16
C VAL A 196 -8.73 2.74 10.94
N ARG A 197 -7.50 2.89 11.43
CA ARG A 197 -6.68 4.10 11.31
C ARG A 197 -5.31 3.78 10.72
N SER A 198 -5.29 3.10 9.60
CA SER A 198 -4.06 2.67 8.93
C SER A 198 -3.12 3.82 8.52
N PHE A 199 -3.63 5.04 8.41
CA PHE A 199 -2.82 6.20 8.03
C PHE A 199 -3.23 7.46 8.76
N LEU A 200 -2.35 7.96 9.65
CA LEU A 200 -2.44 9.31 10.20
C LEU A 200 -1.48 10.22 9.43
N SER A 201 -2.03 11.18 8.70
CA SER A 201 -1.23 12.15 7.94
C SER A 201 -0.13 12.77 8.81
N ALA A 202 1.12 12.73 8.33
CA ALA A 202 2.25 13.40 8.97
C ALA A 202 2.05 14.93 9.13
N LYS A 203 1.05 15.52 8.46
CA LYS A 203 0.67 16.92 8.54
C LYS A 203 -0.30 17.23 9.69
N GLY A 204 -0.88 16.23 10.34
CA GLY A 204 -1.70 16.41 11.54
C GLY A 204 -0.91 17.05 12.69
N ASN A 205 -1.57 17.86 13.53
CA ASN A 205 -0.88 18.56 14.64
C ASN A 205 -0.17 17.58 15.59
N VAL A 206 -0.74 16.41 15.84
CA VAL A 206 -0.13 15.35 16.67
C VAL A 206 1.17 14.85 16.03
N ASN A 207 1.15 14.49 14.77
CA ASN A 207 2.33 13.97 14.07
C ASN A 207 3.41 15.05 13.85
N LYS A 208 3.01 16.32 13.67
CA LYS A 208 3.96 17.45 13.66
C LYS A 208 4.67 17.59 15.01
N ASN A 209 3.94 17.45 16.12
CA ASN A 209 4.50 17.53 17.46
C ASN A 209 5.40 16.34 17.75
N ILE A 210 5.02 15.11 17.35
CA ILE A 210 5.86 13.92 17.42
C ILE A 210 7.18 14.14 16.67
N ARG A 211 7.08 14.58 15.41
CA ARG A 211 8.27 14.84 14.59
C ARG A 211 9.15 15.92 15.20
N LYS A 212 8.56 17.00 15.71
CA LYS A 212 9.31 18.05 16.41
C LYS A 212 10.07 17.47 17.61
N THR A 213 9.40 16.69 18.45
CA THR A 213 10.00 16.05 19.64
C THR A 213 11.15 15.09 19.27
N ILE A 214 11.02 14.35 18.17
CA ILE A 214 12.06 13.41 17.70
C ILE A 214 13.28 14.17 17.16
N LEU A 215 13.07 15.29 16.47
CA LEU A 215 14.12 16.08 15.84
C LEU A 215 14.83 17.02 16.83
N GLU A 216 14.18 17.40 17.91
CA GLU A 216 14.79 18.18 18.99
C GLU A 216 15.74 17.30 19.78
N ALA A 217 17.04 17.61 19.73
CA ALA A 217 18.13 16.81 20.32
C ALA A 217 18.11 16.78 21.86
N ASP A 218 17.36 17.65 22.52
CA ASP A 218 17.30 17.76 23.98
C ASP A 218 16.39 16.73 24.62
N GLY A 219 16.97 15.90 25.51
CA GLY A 219 16.30 14.78 26.16
C GLY A 219 15.10 15.12 27.05
N GLU A 220 14.89 16.39 27.43
CA GLU A 220 13.75 16.81 28.24
C GLU A 220 12.45 16.84 27.45
N ASN A 221 12.48 17.25 26.19
CA ASN A 221 11.29 17.27 25.33
C ASN A 221 10.81 15.88 24.94
N LYS A 222 11.70 14.87 24.88
CA LYS A 222 11.32 13.48 24.64
C LYS A 222 10.47 12.89 25.78
N LYS A 223 10.69 13.35 27.01
CA LYS A 223 9.90 12.88 28.18
C LYS A 223 8.48 13.43 28.18
N MET A 224 8.25 14.64 27.70
CA MET A 224 6.90 15.24 27.65
C MET A 224 5.95 14.52 26.69
N PHE A 225 6.46 13.90 25.65
CA PHE A 225 5.64 13.16 24.68
C PHE A 225 5.14 11.81 25.22
N PHE A 226 5.93 11.16 26.10
CA PHE A 226 5.61 9.85 26.69
C PHE A 226 4.91 9.94 28.06
N SER A 227 4.54 11.13 28.49
CA SER A 227 3.87 11.37 29.78
C SER A 227 2.36 11.64 29.69
N TYR A 228 1.74 11.28 28.54
CA TYR A 228 0.29 11.37 28.36
C TYR A 228 -0.33 9.98 28.29
#